data_83a50861ee68c0f7ea1626996b8b7484
#
_entry.id   83a50861ee68c0f7ea1626996b8b7484
#
_cell.length_a   1.000
_cell.length_b   1.000
_cell.length_c   1.000
_cell.angle_alpha   90.00
_cell.angle_beta   90.00
_cell.angle_gamma   90.00
#
_symmetry.space_group_name_H-M   'P 1'
#
loop_
_entity.id
_entity.type
_entity.pdbx_description
1 polymer ?
#
loop_
_entity_poly.entity_id
_entity_poly.type
_entity_poly.pdbx_seq_one_letter_code
_entity_poly.pdbx_strand_id
1 'polypeptide(L)'
;FIDTVASHPNLCPYFDIPIQHVSPGILKRMGRRYNRDELCRLFDRIRTQVPAAVLRTTIIVGFPGESDKDFDQLLKFTEDVKFDHLGVFIYSDSDDLASHQLSDHIPGAVATDRYHQLMSAQSEISSKNNQKYVGKMLKVLVEEFLDNHLFAGRTNFQAPEVDGISYISTEQSPFKLKIGRFADMRVTDAMEYDLMGVAV
;
A
#
# COMPACT_ATOMS: atom_id res chain seq x y z
N PHE A 1 0.16 20.54 0.10
CA PHE A 1 -0.31 19.26 0.67
C PHE A 1 0.78 18.55 1.48
N ILE A 2 1.97 18.23 0.89
CA ILE A 2 3.05 17.54 1.62
C ILE A 2 3.48 18.38 2.84
N ASP A 3 3.71 19.67 2.66
CA ASP A 3 4.09 20.59 3.73
C ASP A 3 3.05 20.64 4.87
N THR A 4 1.74 20.54 4.51
CA THR A 4 0.65 20.47 5.48
C THR A 4 0.73 19.20 6.33
N VAL A 5 0.92 18.04 5.68
CA VAL A 5 1.07 16.76 6.40
C VAL A 5 2.32 16.78 7.29
N ALA A 6 3.43 17.34 6.79
CA ALA A 6 4.67 17.44 7.55
C ALA A 6 4.55 18.31 8.80
N SER A 7 3.69 19.34 8.79
CA SER A 7 3.60 20.34 9.87
C SER A 7 2.48 20.09 10.89
N HIS A 8 1.56 19.16 10.62
CA HIS A 8 0.39 18.94 11.47
C HIS A 8 0.44 17.57 12.16
N PRO A 9 0.66 17.50 13.47
CA PRO A 9 0.83 16.24 14.21
C PRO A 9 -0.44 15.37 14.26
N ASN A 10 -1.61 15.94 13.93
CA ASN A 10 -2.87 15.20 13.90
C ASN A 10 -3.18 14.57 12.54
N LEU A 11 -2.32 14.79 11.54
CA LEU A 11 -2.43 14.13 10.24
C LEU A 11 -1.53 12.90 10.21
N CYS A 12 -2.09 11.76 9.82
CA CYS A 12 -1.30 10.57 9.57
C CYS A 12 -0.34 10.83 8.40
N PRO A 13 0.95 10.44 8.51
CA PRO A 13 1.91 10.59 7.43
C PRO A 13 1.69 9.55 6.32
N TYR A 14 0.46 9.43 5.87
CA TYR A 14 -0.03 8.42 4.94
C TYR A 14 -0.44 9.08 3.63
N PHE A 15 0.17 8.65 2.53
CA PHE A 15 -0.01 9.20 1.19
C PHE A 15 -0.53 8.13 0.25
N ASP A 16 -1.82 8.15 -0.06
CA ASP A 16 -2.42 7.31 -1.09
C ASP A 16 -2.42 8.08 -2.42
N ILE A 17 -1.56 7.64 -3.34
CA ILE A 17 -1.33 8.28 -4.64
C ILE A 17 -1.48 7.24 -5.74
N PRO A 18 -2.68 7.04 -6.31
CA PRO A 18 -2.92 6.07 -7.37
C PRO A 18 -2.22 6.46 -8.67
N ILE A 19 -1.05 5.86 -8.94
CA ILE A 19 -0.27 6.16 -10.14
C ILE A 19 -0.76 5.44 -11.40
N GLN A 20 -1.57 4.42 -11.24
CA GLN A 20 -2.13 3.56 -12.29
C GLN A 20 -1.07 2.83 -13.12
N HIS A 21 -0.07 3.52 -13.65
CA HIS A 21 1.05 3.00 -14.45
C HIS A 21 2.22 3.98 -14.45
N VAL A 22 3.39 3.58 -15.06
CA VAL A 22 4.57 4.45 -15.18
C VAL A 22 5.05 4.63 -16.62
N SER A 23 4.64 3.74 -17.55
CA SER A 23 5.00 3.89 -18.97
C SER A 23 4.30 5.11 -19.57
N PRO A 24 5.05 6.02 -20.24
CA PRO A 24 4.46 7.21 -20.84
C PRO A 24 3.40 6.88 -21.90
N GLY A 25 3.57 5.77 -22.64
CA GLY A 25 2.63 5.32 -23.64
C GLY A 25 1.27 4.93 -23.04
N ILE A 26 1.32 4.14 -21.96
CA ILE A 26 0.12 3.68 -21.25
C ILE A 26 -0.53 4.83 -20.49
N LEU A 27 0.24 5.64 -19.78
CA LEU A 27 -0.28 6.83 -19.08
C LEU A 27 -1.02 7.77 -20.03
N LYS A 28 -0.48 8.02 -21.23
CA LYS A 28 -1.15 8.81 -22.26
C LYS A 28 -2.48 8.20 -22.69
N ARG A 29 -2.52 6.87 -22.89
CA ARG A 29 -3.78 6.14 -23.23
C ARG A 29 -4.81 6.21 -22.08
N MET A 30 -4.35 6.22 -20.83
CA MET A 30 -5.18 6.41 -19.62
C MET A 30 -5.59 7.87 -19.39
N GLY A 31 -5.21 8.81 -20.26
CA GLY A 31 -5.49 10.24 -20.09
C GLY A 31 -4.69 10.91 -18.95
N ARG A 32 -3.59 10.30 -18.50
CA ARG A 32 -2.74 10.84 -17.44
C ARG A 32 -1.66 11.74 -18.03
N ARG A 33 -1.32 12.83 -17.30
CA ARG A 33 -0.40 13.89 -17.79
C ARG A 33 0.96 13.88 -17.12
N TYR A 34 1.21 13.00 -16.17
CA TYR A 34 2.50 12.84 -15.50
C TYR A 34 3.33 11.73 -16.15
N ASN A 35 4.59 11.69 -15.81
CA ASN A 35 5.55 10.69 -16.27
C ASN A 35 6.33 10.07 -15.09
N ARG A 36 7.15 9.04 -15.38
CA ARG A 36 7.93 8.30 -14.40
C ARG A 36 8.85 9.21 -13.58
N ASP A 37 9.54 10.16 -14.21
CA ASP A 37 10.50 11.03 -13.52
C ASP A 37 9.81 12.01 -12.56
N GLU A 38 8.61 12.47 -12.92
CA GLU A 38 7.79 13.30 -12.02
C GLU A 38 7.32 12.50 -10.81
N LEU A 39 6.95 11.24 -11.00
CA LEU A 39 6.58 10.34 -9.90
C LEU A 39 7.76 10.06 -8.99
N CYS A 40 8.96 9.77 -9.53
CA CYS A 40 10.18 9.61 -8.74
C CYS A 40 10.43 10.85 -7.87
N ARG A 41 10.46 12.05 -8.50
CA ARG A 41 10.66 13.30 -7.75
C ARG A 41 9.59 13.54 -6.67
N LEU A 42 8.35 13.17 -6.95
CA LEU A 42 7.26 13.29 -5.97
C LEU A 42 7.50 12.40 -4.75
N PHE A 43 7.79 11.12 -4.95
CA PHE A 43 8.01 10.19 -3.84
C PHE A 43 9.29 10.50 -3.08
N ASP A 44 10.36 10.90 -3.74
CA ASP A 44 11.61 11.36 -3.10
C ASP A 44 11.36 12.61 -2.24
N ARG A 45 10.58 13.57 -2.77
CA ARG A 45 10.19 14.76 -2.00
C ARG A 45 9.36 14.41 -0.77
N ILE A 46 8.38 13.51 -0.90
CA ILE A 46 7.56 13.07 0.23
C ILE A 46 8.46 12.45 1.31
N ARG A 47 9.33 11.52 0.96
CA ARG A 47 10.22 10.85 1.93
C ARG A 47 11.24 11.80 2.57
N THR A 48 11.69 12.79 1.82
CA THR A 48 12.61 13.81 2.35
C THR A 48 11.92 14.73 3.35
N GLN A 49 10.71 15.19 3.04
CA GLN A 49 9.97 16.13 3.91
C GLN A 49 9.24 15.44 5.06
N VAL A 50 8.85 14.18 4.87
CA VAL A 50 8.12 13.37 5.84
C VAL A 50 8.83 12.02 5.98
N PRO A 51 9.90 11.91 6.79
CA PRO A 51 10.70 10.68 6.90
C PRO A 51 9.90 9.45 7.36
N ALA A 52 8.79 9.66 8.08
CA ALA A 52 7.86 8.61 8.51
C ALA A 52 6.73 8.35 7.49
N ALA A 53 6.84 8.89 6.27
CA ALA A 53 5.79 8.75 5.26
C ALA A 53 5.58 7.29 4.89
N VAL A 54 4.31 6.90 4.89
CA VAL A 54 3.81 5.66 4.35
C VAL A 54 3.22 5.94 2.97
N LEU A 55 3.68 5.21 1.99
CA LEU A 55 3.28 5.36 0.60
C LEU A 55 2.36 4.21 0.17
N ARG A 56 1.14 4.55 -0.18
CA ARG A 56 0.21 3.65 -0.85
C ARG A 56 0.01 4.07 -2.30
N THR A 57 -0.13 3.09 -3.17
CA THR A 57 -0.48 3.34 -4.57
C THR A 57 -1.43 2.27 -5.11
N THR A 58 -2.01 2.58 -6.25
CA THR A 58 -2.84 1.66 -7.03
C THR A 58 -2.30 1.60 -8.45
N ILE A 59 -2.22 0.38 -8.99
CA ILE A 59 -1.71 0.06 -10.33
C ILE A 59 -2.75 -0.74 -11.09
N ILE A 60 -2.84 -0.52 -12.39
CA ILE A 60 -3.64 -1.32 -13.33
C ILE A 60 -2.69 -2.01 -14.30
N VAL A 61 -2.80 -3.33 -14.42
CA VAL A 61 -2.08 -4.16 -15.40
C VAL A 61 -3.02 -4.67 -16.49
N GLY A 62 -2.48 -5.00 -17.65
CA GLY A 62 -3.27 -5.49 -18.77
C GLY A 62 -4.09 -4.41 -19.48
N PHE A 63 -3.77 -3.15 -19.31
CA PHE A 63 -4.43 -2.07 -20.04
C PHE A 63 -4.14 -2.17 -21.53
N PRO A 64 -5.10 -1.83 -22.44
CA PRO A 64 -4.91 -1.94 -23.88
C PRO A 64 -3.61 -1.30 -24.38
N GLY A 65 -2.78 -2.08 -25.06
CA GLY A 65 -1.48 -1.68 -25.60
C GLY A 65 -0.30 -1.76 -24.62
N GLU A 66 -0.47 -2.34 -23.44
CA GLU A 66 0.63 -2.58 -22.49
C GLU A 66 1.56 -3.68 -23.02
N SER A 67 2.76 -3.31 -23.45
CA SER A 67 3.78 -4.28 -23.86
C SER A 67 4.54 -4.87 -22.65
N ASP A 68 5.29 -5.96 -22.86
CA ASP A 68 6.14 -6.54 -21.82
C ASP A 68 7.17 -5.52 -21.32
N LYS A 69 7.71 -4.70 -22.22
CA LYS A 69 8.63 -3.61 -21.83
C LYS A 69 7.96 -2.57 -20.92
N ASP A 70 6.68 -2.28 -21.14
CA ASP A 70 5.93 -1.34 -20.28
C ASP A 70 5.70 -1.96 -18.90
N PHE A 71 5.39 -3.24 -18.86
CA PHE A 71 5.24 -3.99 -17.62
C PHE A 71 6.56 -4.11 -16.85
N ASP A 72 7.68 -4.44 -17.52
CA ASP A 72 9.01 -4.49 -16.89
C ASP A 72 9.41 -3.16 -16.23
N GLN A 73 9.08 -2.04 -16.89
CA GLN A 73 9.30 -0.71 -16.31
C GLN A 73 8.46 -0.48 -15.06
N LEU A 74 7.22 -0.96 -15.05
CA LEU A 74 6.29 -0.86 -13.92
C LEU A 74 6.75 -1.70 -12.74
N LEU A 75 7.13 -2.96 -12.98
CA LEU A 75 7.66 -3.87 -11.97
C LEU A 75 8.92 -3.28 -11.33
N LYS A 76 9.89 -2.86 -12.17
CA LYS A 76 11.11 -2.24 -11.69
C LYS A 76 10.85 -0.97 -10.89
N PHE A 77 9.91 -0.13 -11.29
CA PHE A 77 9.54 1.07 -10.54
C PHE A 77 8.98 0.72 -9.15
N THR A 78 8.16 -0.31 -9.05
CA THR A 78 7.62 -0.80 -7.77
C THR A 78 8.75 -1.28 -6.84
N GLU A 79 9.73 -2.02 -7.38
CA GLU A 79 10.91 -2.47 -6.65
C GLU A 79 11.83 -1.32 -6.21
N ASP A 80 11.96 -0.28 -7.03
CA ASP A 80 12.80 0.89 -6.75
C ASP A 80 12.13 1.79 -5.68
N VAL A 81 10.84 2.08 -5.82
CA VAL A 81 10.09 2.95 -4.89
C VAL A 81 9.79 2.25 -3.56
N LYS A 82 9.53 0.95 -3.56
CA LYS A 82 9.22 0.15 -2.35
C LYS A 82 8.04 0.75 -1.59
N PHE A 83 6.88 0.74 -2.22
CA PHE A 83 5.65 1.16 -1.58
C PHE A 83 5.38 0.34 -0.31
N ASP A 84 4.82 0.98 0.70
CA ASP A 84 4.41 0.27 1.91
C ASP A 84 3.14 -0.55 1.62
N HIS A 85 2.24 0.01 0.83
CA HIS A 85 1.00 -0.65 0.40
C HIS A 85 0.80 -0.48 -1.11
N LEU A 86 0.36 -1.53 -1.78
CA LEU A 86 0.08 -1.54 -3.22
C LEU A 86 -1.18 -2.34 -3.52
N GLY A 87 -2.15 -1.71 -4.17
CA GLY A 87 -3.27 -2.37 -4.80
C GLY A 87 -3.00 -2.58 -6.29
N VAL A 88 -3.06 -3.82 -6.77
CA VAL A 88 -2.96 -4.14 -8.19
C VAL A 88 -4.33 -4.56 -8.70
N PHE A 89 -4.75 -4.03 -9.84
CA PHE A 89 -6.00 -4.40 -10.51
C PHE A 89 -5.70 -4.82 -11.94
N ILE A 90 -6.36 -5.87 -12.37
CA ILE A 90 -6.40 -6.24 -13.79
C ILE A 90 -7.39 -5.30 -14.48
N TYR A 91 -7.01 -4.73 -15.62
CA TYR A 91 -7.91 -3.92 -16.41
C TYR A 91 -9.20 -4.69 -16.71
N SER A 92 -10.34 -4.08 -16.40
CA SER A 92 -11.66 -4.61 -16.70
C SER A 92 -12.26 -3.81 -17.84
N ASP A 93 -12.52 -4.46 -18.95
CA ASP A 93 -13.13 -3.83 -20.11
C ASP A 93 -14.64 -3.72 -19.93
N SER A 94 -15.22 -2.61 -20.44
CA SER A 94 -16.66 -2.38 -20.44
C SER A 94 -17.04 -1.44 -21.57
N ASP A 95 -18.16 -1.69 -22.22
CA ASP A 95 -18.64 -0.98 -23.41
C ASP A 95 -18.86 0.52 -23.18
N ASP A 96 -19.08 0.93 -21.93
CA ASP A 96 -19.27 2.33 -21.53
C ASP A 96 -17.96 3.07 -21.30
N LEU A 97 -16.82 2.38 -21.31
CA LEU A 97 -15.52 3.00 -21.13
C LEU A 97 -14.92 3.46 -22.47
N ALA A 98 -14.34 4.66 -22.48
CA ALA A 98 -13.61 5.15 -23.63
C ALA A 98 -12.43 4.24 -24.02
N SER A 99 -11.85 3.52 -23.07
CA SER A 99 -10.78 2.55 -23.29
C SER A 99 -11.22 1.29 -24.00
N HIS A 100 -12.52 0.96 -24.04
CA HIS A 100 -13.08 -0.14 -24.83
C HIS A 100 -12.78 0.01 -26.34
N GLN A 101 -12.75 1.26 -26.84
CA GLN A 101 -12.47 1.56 -28.24
C GLN A 101 -10.98 1.51 -28.61
N LEU A 102 -10.10 1.28 -27.63
CA LEU A 102 -8.66 1.15 -27.90
C LEU A 102 -8.37 -0.20 -28.56
N SER A 103 -7.39 -0.21 -29.48
CA SER A 103 -6.84 -1.44 -30.02
C SER A 103 -5.87 -2.12 -29.01
N ASP A 104 -5.46 -3.33 -29.35
CA ASP A 104 -4.39 -4.05 -28.67
C ASP A 104 -4.76 -4.44 -27.22
N HIS A 105 -5.98 -4.95 -27.02
CA HIS A 105 -6.39 -5.52 -25.74
C HIS A 105 -5.49 -6.68 -25.34
N ILE A 106 -5.10 -6.70 -24.08
CA ILE A 106 -4.18 -7.70 -23.53
C ILE A 106 -4.95 -8.97 -23.19
N PRO A 107 -4.46 -10.16 -23.59
CA PRO A 107 -5.09 -11.43 -23.21
C PRO A 107 -5.17 -11.56 -21.67
N GLY A 108 -6.31 -12.04 -21.18
CA GLY A 108 -6.56 -12.16 -19.74
C GLY A 108 -5.50 -12.97 -18.99
N ALA A 109 -4.97 -14.05 -19.62
CA ALA A 109 -3.90 -14.83 -19.02
C ALA A 109 -2.61 -14.02 -18.80
N VAL A 110 -2.25 -13.13 -19.74
CA VAL A 110 -1.09 -12.25 -19.61
C VAL A 110 -1.32 -11.21 -18.51
N ALA A 111 -2.51 -10.62 -18.47
CA ALA A 111 -2.84 -9.65 -17.41
C ALA A 111 -2.83 -10.29 -16.01
N THR A 112 -3.32 -11.53 -15.89
CA THR A 112 -3.29 -12.31 -14.65
C THR A 112 -1.86 -12.63 -14.22
N ASP A 113 -1.00 -13.03 -15.14
CA ASP A 113 0.40 -13.31 -14.86
C ASP A 113 1.13 -12.05 -14.35
N ARG A 114 0.94 -10.91 -15.02
CA ARG A 114 1.47 -9.60 -14.59
C ARG A 114 0.98 -9.19 -13.20
N TYR A 115 -0.30 -9.42 -12.91
CA TYR A 115 -0.87 -9.20 -11.59
C TYR A 115 -0.12 -10.02 -10.52
N HIS A 116 0.07 -11.32 -10.75
CA HIS A 116 0.77 -12.18 -9.78
C HIS A 116 2.23 -11.79 -9.60
N GLN A 117 2.93 -11.41 -10.66
CA GLN A 117 4.32 -10.94 -10.55
C GLN A 117 4.43 -9.68 -9.69
N LEU A 118 3.58 -8.66 -9.90
CA LEU A 118 3.58 -7.44 -9.09
C LEU A 118 3.18 -7.72 -7.64
N MET A 119 2.17 -8.55 -7.41
CA MET A 119 1.74 -8.91 -6.06
C MET A 119 2.82 -9.69 -5.31
N SER A 120 3.56 -10.58 -5.99
CA SER A 120 4.69 -11.29 -5.40
C SER A 120 5.82 -10.34 -5.01
N ALA A 121 6.21 -9.42 -5.90
CA ALA A 121 7.22 -8.41 -5.62
C ALA A 121 6.78 -7.51 -4.44
N GLN A 122 5.54 -7.09 -4.41
CA GLN A 122 5.01 -6.26 -3.31
C GLN A 122 4.95 -7.01 -1.98
N SER A 123 4.59 -8.29 -1.97
CA SER A 123 4.58 -9.12 -0.76
C SER A 123 5.97 -9.14 -0.09
N GLU A 124 7.02 -9.34 -0.88
CA GLU A 124 8.40 -9.27 -0.36
C GLU A 124 8.78 -7.87 0.16
N ILE A 125 8.35 -6.81 -0.54
CA ILE A 125 8.61 -5.43 -0.11
C ILE A 125 7.86 -5.14 1.20
N SER A 126 6.59 -5.49 1.29
CA SER A 126 5.76 -5.28 2.46
C SER A 126 6.29 -6.04 3.68
N SER A 127 6.68 -7.31 3.51
CA SER A 127 7.32 -8.09 4.56
C SER A 127 8.58 -7.40 5.10
N LYS A 128 9.48 -6.95 4.21
CA LYS A 128 10.71 -6.21 4.61
C LYS A 128 10.38 -4.88 5.30
N ASN A 129 9.35 -4.18 4.87
CA ASN A 129 8.90 -2.93 5.48
C ASN A 129 8.30 -3.17 6.87
N ASN A 130 7.49 -4.21 7.05
CA ASN A 130 6.86 -4.54 8.32
C ASN A 130 7.87 -5.04 9.35
N GLN A 131 8.90 -5.78 8.95
CA GLN A 131 9.97 -6.22 9.84
C GLN A 131 10.68 -5.06 10.59
N LYS A 132 10.65 -3.84 10.05
CA LYS A 132 11.21 -2.64 10.71
C LYS A 132 10.47 -2.27 12.01
N TYR A 133 9.26 -2.77 12.19
CA TYR A 133 8.43 -2.48 13.36
C TYR A 133 8.62 -3.48 14.49
N VAL A 134 9.18 -4.66 14.25
CA VAL A 134 9.42 -5.67 15.29
C VAL A 134 10.28 -5.08 16.41
N GLY A 135 9.82 -5.25 17.65
CA GLY A 135 10.42 -4.70 18.85
C GLY A 135 10.03 -3.24 19.17
N LYS A 136 9.36 -2.54 18.25
CA LYS A 136 8.93 -1.14 18.47
C LYS A 136 7.60 -1.07 19.20
N MET A 137 7.40 0.08 19.85
CA MET A 137 6.12 0.47 20.44
C MET A 137 5.31 1.23 19.41
N LEU A 138 4.11 0.78 19.13
CA LEU A 138 3.17 1.42 18.23
C LEU A 138 1.86 1.75 18.95
N LYS A 139 1.27 2.88 18.58
CA LYS A 139 -0.07 3.24 19.01
C LYS A 139 -1.10 2.65 18.04
N VAL A 140 -2.02 1.85 18.54
CA VAL A 140 -3.03 1.13 17.77
C VAL A 140 -4.42 1.59 18.20
N LEU A 141 -5.27 1.95 17.25
CA LEU A 141 -6.70 2.09 17.48
C LEU A 141 -7.32 0.71 17.53
N VAL A 142 -7.87 0.34 18.68
CA VAL A 142 -8.55 -0.96 18.87
C VAL A 142 -9.92 -0.90 18.21
N GLU A 143 -10.20 -1.80 17.28
CA GLU A 143 -11.42 -1.79 16.48
C GLU A 143 -12.33 -2.98 16.75
N GLU A 144 -11.76 -4.14 17.08
CA GLU A 144 -12.54 -5.36 17.26
C GLU A 144 -11.93 -6.26 18.36
N PHE A 145 -12.79 -6.96 19.09
CA PHE A 145 -12.42 -8.09 19.93
C PHE A 145 -12.68 -9.37 19.16
N LEU A 146 -11.62 -10.16 18.93
CA LEU A 146 -11.72 -11.37 18.12
C LEU A 146 -12.04 -12.59 18.99
N ASP A 147 -11.19 -12.87 19.96
CA ASP A 147 -11.31 -14.05 20.83
C ASP A 147 -10.29 -13.97 22.00
N ASN A 148 -10.54 -14.66 23.11
CA ASN A 148 -9.60 -15.07 24.17
C ASN A 148 -8.36 -14.19 24.36
N HIS A 149 -8.50 -12.90 24.59
CA HIS A 149 -7.40 -11.95 24.77
C HIS A 149 -6.77 -11.42 23.48
N LEU A 150 -7.35 -11.66 22.29
CA LEU A 150 -6.89 -11.13 21.03
C LEU A 150 -7.84 -10.03 20.53
N PHE A 151 -7.25 -8.89 20.16
CA PHE A 151 -7.94 -7.76 19.56
C PHE A 151 -7.34 -7.46 18.19
N ALA A 152 -8.17 -6.95 17.30
CA ALA A 152 -7.76 -6.35 16.04
C ALA A 152 -7.83 -4.82 16.13
N GLY A 153 -6.95 -4.18 15.40
CA GLY A 153 -6.93 -2.72 15.29
C GLY A 153 -5.98 -2.27 14.18
N ARG A 154 -5.74 -0.98 14.12
CA ARG A 154 -4.84 -0.41 13.11
C ARG A 154 -3.95 0.69 13.69
N THR A 155 -2.77 0.79 13.13
CA THR A 155 -1.83 1.88 13.38
C THR A 155 -2.17 3.10 12.51
N ASN A 156 -1.44 4.19 12.67
CA ASN A 156 -1.57 5.40 11.85
C ASN A 156 -1.07 5.25 10.40
N PHE A 157 -0.52 4.09 10.05
CA PHE A 157 -0.03 3.75 8.72
C PHE A 157 -0.81 2.59 8.05
N GLN A 158 -1.95 2.24 8.61
CA GLN A 158 -2.87 1.23 8.08
C GLN A 158 -4.24 1.88 7.82
N ALA A 159 -4.64 2.00 6.57
CA ALA A 159 -5.96 2.49 6.21
C ALA A 159 -7.01 1.39 6.47
N PRO A 160 -8.21 1.75 6.96
CA PRO A 160 -9.26 0.78 7.24
C PRO A 160 -9.71 0.03 5.98
N GLU A 161 -9.96 -1.26 6.12
CA GLU A 161 -10.54 -2.15 5.10
C GLU A 161 -9.66 -2.44 3.87
N VAL A 162 -8.55 -1.73 3.68
CA VAL A 162 -7.70 -1.87 2.48
C VAL A 162 -6.25 -2.26 2.77
N ASP A 163 -5.75 -1.99 3.98
CA ASP A 163 -4.42 -2.37 4.40
C ASP A 163 -4.46 -3.50 5.44
N GLY A 164 -3.30 -3.94 5.89
CA GLY A 164 -3.19 -4.99 6.90
C GLY A 164 -3.72 -4.59 8.29
N ILE A 165 -3.80 -5.55 9.17
CA ILE A 165 -4.35 -5.47 10.52
C ILE A 165 -3.22 -5.55 11.55
N SER A 166 -3.40 -4.90 12.69
CA SER A 166 -2.55 -5.05 13.86
C SER A 166 -3.30 -5.90 14.91
N TYR A 167 -2.78 -7.11 15.18
CA TYR A 167 -3.31 -8.02 16.19
C TYR A 167 -2.62 -7.76 17.53
N ILE A 168 -3.41 -7.52 18.58
CA ILE A 168 -2.93 -7.17 19.92
C ILE A 168 -3.36 -8.25 20.90
N SER A 169 -2.40 -8.96 21.47
CA SER A 169 -2.65 -9.91 22.55
C SER A 169 -2.61 -9.22 23.92
N THR A 170 -3.58 -9.57 24.78
CA THR A 170 -3.63 -9.17 26.20
C THR A 170 -3.37 -10.32 27.15
N GLU A 171 -2.95 -11.48 26.65
CA GLU A 171 -2.78 -12.70 27.45
C GLU A 171 -1.80 -12.51 28.62
N GLN A 172 -0.74 -11.72 28.42
CA GLN A 172 0.28 -11.43 29.43
C GLN A 172 0.18 -9.99 29.97
N SER A 173 -0.91 -9.30 29.66
CA SER A 173 -1.07 -7.90 30.01
C SER A 173 -2.14 -7.69 31.08
N PRO A 174 -1.88 -6.88 32.10
CA PRO A 174 -2.90 -6.48 33.07
C PRO A 174 -3.94 -5.48 32.49
N PHE A 175 -3.70 -5.00 31.27
CA PHE A 175 -4.51 -3.95 30.68
C PHE A 175 -5.77 -4.53 30.02
N LYS A 176 -6.92 -3.86 30.24
CA LYS A 176 -8.17 -4.13 29.54
C LYS A 176 -8.30 -3.17 28.36
N LEU A 177 -8.16 -3.69 27.17
CA LEU A 177 -8.38 -2.90 25.95
C LEU A 177 -9.88 -2.58 25.77
N LYS A 178 -10.18 -1.46 25.16
CA LYS A 178 -11.54 -1.02 24.85
C LYS A 178 -11.61 -0.65 23.36
N ILE A 179 -12.61 -1.19 22.67
CA ILE A 179 -12.93 -0.83 21.29
C ILE A 179 -13.16 0.68 21.18
N GLY A 180 -12.62 1.29 20.11
CA GLY A 180 -12.68 2.73 19.87
C GLY A 180 -11.69 3.55 20.70
N ARG A 181 -10.71 2.91 21.38
CA ARG A 181 -9.65 3.58 22.13
C ARG A 181 -8.27 3.19 21.59
N PHE A 182 -7.33 4.09 21.77
CA PHE A 182 -5.93 3.81 21.48
C PHE A 182 -5.30 2.98 22.61
N ALA A 183 -4.45 2.04 22.20
CA ALA A 183 -3.60 1.25 23.07
C ALA A 183 -2.16 1.30 22.57
N ASP A 184 -1.21 1.14 23.49
CA ASP A 184 0.18 0.96 23.12
C ASP A 184 0.47 -0.54 22.96
N MET A 185 1.07 -0.91 21.83
CA MET A 185 1.40 -2.27 21.44
C MET A 185 2.90 -2.38 21.22
N ARG A 186 3.55 -3.34 21.84
CA ARG A 186 4.88 -3.77 21.45
C ARG A 186 4.78 -4.82 20.38
N VAL A 187 5.28 -4.51 19.18
CA VAL A 187 5.29 -5.44 18.05
C VAL A 187 6.22 -6.60 18.36
N THR A 188 5.71 -7.82 18.29
CA THR A 188 6.47 -9.07 18.54
C THR A 188 6.78 -9.79 17.25
N ASP A 189 5.94 -9.67 16.24
CA ASP A 189 6.10 -10.29 14.93
C ASP A 189 5.46 -9.46 13.82
N ALA A 190 5.90 -9.68 12.59
CA ALA A 190 5.42 -8.99 11.40
C ALA A 190 5.26 -9.97 10.24
N MET A 191 4.08 -9.99 9.66
CA MET A 191 3.73 -10.75 8.47
C MET A 191 3.89 -9.86 7.22
N GLU A 192 3.53 -10.40 6.07
CA GLU A 192 3.55 -9.64 4.80
C GLU A 192 2.74 -8.35 4.89
N TYR A 193 1.54 -8.40 5.45
CA TYR A 193 0.66 -7.23 5.55
C TYR A 193 0.31 -6.87 7.00
N ASP A 194 0.30 -7.83 7.91
CA ASP A 194 -0.20 -7.68 9.27
C ASP A 194 0.94 -7.58 10.29
N LEU A 195 0.61 -7.02 11.46
CA LEU A 195 1.50 -6.96 12.61
C LEU A 195 0.89 -7.74 13.77
N MET A 196 1.74 -8.37 14.57
CA MET A 196 1.35 -8.95 15.85
C MET A 196 2.11 -8.29 16.98
N GLY A 197 1.46 -8.16 18.14
CA GLY A 197 2.10 -7.59 19.31
C GLY A 197 1.33 -7.84 20.59
N VAL A 198 1.89 -7.36 21.67
CA VAL A 198 1.32 -7.45 23.02
C VAL A 198 0.99 -6.07 23.55
N ALA A 199 -0.12 -5.95 24.27
CA ALA A 199 -0.50 -4.70 24.94
C ALA A 199 0.49 -4.39 26.08
N VAL A 200 0.89 -3.11 26.18
CA VAL A 200 1.87 -2.62 27.18
C VAL A 200 1.28 -1.46 27.98
#